data_e925e0f5435442a30cb76efd6a24094a
#
_entry.id   e925e0f5435442a30cb76efd6a24094a
#
_cell.length_a   1.000
_cell.length_b   1.000
_cell.length_c   1.000
_cell.angle_alpha   90.00
_cell.angle_beta   90.00
_cell.angle_gamma   90.00
#
_symmetry.space_group_name_H-M   'P 1'
#
loop_
_entity.id
_entity.type
_entity.pdbx_description
1 polymer ?
#
loop_
_entity_poly.entity_id
_entity_poly.type
_entity_poly.pdbx_seq_one_letter_code
_entity_poly.pdbx_strand_id
1 'polypeptide(L)'
;MGRRFKLISDLKKVIAKRPRLKIFLEWFYLLILVAISAFSYALAFRLFIHPSIATMNSVSGRQVLFVGGGVSGLSQNFVKLIYDILGFKLVAENVLQSILYFLLNIPVFILGWLKIGKRFTIFSIINVFLASTFISLIPQSWETSVLYDSQLTRTLYAGILAGFSAAIAFKGNVSSGGMDIIAYYFANRKSEGVGKYNVSFNIVVVSFYFVLNLIKPSTTSDVITDPGITNVNVAITSFISSITYLVMTSFVIDLINVRNKKAQVQIITNHEELATILISNFPHGATTVKGMGVFSNSEKTIIYMTVSSNEVADVVRLIQQVDERAFINVSDLRQVFGKFYIRPIK
;
A
#
# COMPACT_ATOMS: atom_id res chain seq x y z
N MET A 1 -8.23 0.64 34.45
CA MET A 1 -7.85 -0.11 33.23
C MET A 1 -8.53 -1.49 33.11
N GLY A 2 -8.81 -2.21 34.16
CA GLY A 2 -9.35 -3.60 34.15
C GLY A 2 -10.75 -3.80 33.53
N ARG A 3 -11.70 -2.85 33.67
CA ARG A 3 -13.08 -3.02 33.16
C ARG A 3 -13.16 -3.05 31.61
N ARG A 4 -12.37 -2.23 30.89
CA ARG A 4 -12.33 -2.24 29.41
C ARG A 4 -11.73 -3.54 28.85
N PHE A 5 -10.70 -4.09 29.49
CA PHE A 5 -10.09 -5.36 29.09
C PHE A 5 -11.06 -6.54 29.26
N LYS A 6 -11.82 -6.56 30.35
CA LYS A 6 -12.82 -7.60 30.62
C LYS A 6 -13.97 -7.56 29.61
N LEU A 7 -14.47 -6.36 29.28
CA LEU A 7 -15.53 -6.17 28.30
C LEU A 7 -15.11 -6.64 26.89
N ILE A 8 -13.86 -6.32 26.48
CA ILE A 8 -13.30 -6.75 25.18
C ILE A 8 -13.13 -8.28 25.14
N SER A 9 -12.70 -8.90 26.23
CA SER A 9 -12.54 -10.35 26.33
C SER A 9 -13.89 -11.06 26.28
N ASP A 10 -14.91 -10.54 26.95
CA ASP A 10 -16.25 -11.11 26.97
C ASP A 10 -16.95 -10.94 25.61
N LEU A 11 -16.79 -9.81 24.94
CA LEU A 11 -17.23 -9.60 23.54
C LEU A 11 -16.55 -10.59 22.58
N LYS A 12 -15.25 -10.81 22.71
CA LYS A 12 -14.54 -11.80 21.87
C LYS A 12 -15.07 -13.23 22.10
N LYS A 13 -15.40 -13.60 23.33
CA LYS A 13 -15.99 -14.91 23.65
C LYS A 13 -17.40 -15.06 23.06
N VAL A 14 -18.24 -14.01 23.11
CA VAL A 14 -19.59 -14.01 22.53
C VAL A 14 -19.53 -14.10 21.00
N ILE A 15 -18.62 -13.36 20.37
CA ILE A 15 -18.43 -13.38 18.91
C ILE A 15 -17.90 -14.75 18.46
N ALA A 16 -16.98 -15.36 19.22
CA ALA A 16 -16.43 -16.69 18.92
C ALA A 16 -17.51 -17.80 18.92
N LYS A 17 -18.56 -17.66 19.73
CA LYS A 17 -19.68 -18.59 19.79
C LYS A 17 -20.70 -18.43 18.65
N ARG A 18 -20.64 -17.35 17.85
CA ARG A 18 -21.58 -17.06 16.76
C ARG A 18 -20.84 -16.89 15.43
N PRO A 19 -20.57 -17.97 14.68
CA PRO A 19 -19.73 -17.91 13.48
C PRO A 19 -20.28 -16.96 12.39
N ARG A 20 -21.61 -16.86 12.24
CA ARG A 20 -22.23 -15.94 11.29
C ARG A 20 -21.98 -14.46 11.65
N LEU A 21 -22.08 -14.12 12.94
CA LEU A 21 -21.78 -12.77 13.43
C LEU A 21 -20.31 -12.41 13.25
N LYS A 22 -19.40 -13.35 13.48
CA LYS A 22 -17.97 -13.17 13.25
C LYS A 22 -17.68 -12.85 11.79
N ILE A 23 -18.24 -13.64 10.86
CA ILE A 23 -18.07 -13.41 9.41
C ILE A 23 -18.64 -12.06 9.02
N PHE A 24 -19.83 -11.70 9.48
CA PHE A 24 -20.46 -10.40 9.20
C PHE A 24 -19.58 -9.23 9.69
N LEU A 25 -19.05 -9.29 10.91
CA LEU A 25 -18.18 -8.25 11.46
C LEU A 25 -16.86 -8.14 10.70
N GLU A 26 -16.27 -9.26 10.26
CA GLU A 26 -15.07 -9.25 9.41
C GLU A 26 -15.32 -8.58 8.06
N TRP A 27 -16.44 -8.89 7.40
CA TRP A 27 -16.82 -8.29 6.12
C TRP A 27 -17.12 -6.79 6.28
N PHE A 28 -17.85 -6.44 7.33
CA PHE A 28 -18.15 -5.04 7.64
C PHE A 28 -16.88 -4.22 7.92
N TYR A 29 -15.96 -4.77 8.69
CA TYR A 29 -14.64 -4.15 8.93
C TYR A 29 -13.86 -3.96 7.63
N LEU A 30 -13.84 -4.95 6.76
CA LEU A 30 -13.17 -4.86 5.46
C LEU A 30 -13.80 -3.79 4.56
N LEU A 31 -15.14 -3.69 4.54
CA LEU A 31 -15.84 -2.65 3.78
C LEU A 31 -15.48 -1.25 4.27
N ILE A 32 -15.37 -1.05 5.59
CA ILE A 32 -14.91 0.23 6.15
C ILE A 32 -13.47 0.54 5.69
N LEU A 33 -12.55 -0.42 5.76
CA LEU A 33 -11.18 -0.20 5.31
C LEU A 33 -11.12 0.13 3.81
N VAL A 34 -11.90 -0.57 3.00
CA VAL A 34 -12.01 -0.33 1.56
C VAL A 34 -12.57 1.07 1.28
N ALA A 35 -13.62 1.49 1.98
CA ALA A 35 -14.20 2.82 1.81
C ALA A 35 -13.21 3.93 2.19
N ILE A 36 -12.49 3.78 3.32
CA ILE A 36 -11.46 4.75 3.74
C ILE A 36 -10.32 4.79 2.72
N SER A 37 -9.85 3.64 2.26
CA SER A 37 -8.81 3.53 1.22
C SER A 37 -9.24 4.23 -0.07
N ALA A 38 -10.42 3.87 -0.59
CA ALA A 38 -10.95 4.44 -1.83
C ALA A 38 -11.13 5.95 -1.75
N PHE A 39 -11.69 6.46 -0.65
CA PHE A 39 -11.90 7.90 -0.44
C PHE A 39 -10.57 8.66 -0.32
N SER A 40 -9.61 8.12 0.46
CA SER A 40 -8.28 8.74 0.61
C SER A 40 -7.54 8.80 -0.73
N TYR A 41 -7.65 7.75 -1.56
CA TYR A 41 -7.07 7.77 -2.89
C TYR A 41 -7.74 8.80 -3.81
N ALA A 42 -9.07 8.88 -3.78
CA ALA A 42 -9.81 9.85 -4.58
C ALA A 42 -9.46 11.29 -4.19
N LEU A 43 -9.29 11.57 -2.90
CA LEU A 43 -8.79 12.88 -2.42
C LEU A 43 -7.37 13.14 -2.93
N ALA A 44 -6.45 12.17 -2.79
CA ALA A 44 -5.10 12.31 -3.31
C ALA A 44 -5.10 12.65 -4.80
N PHE A 45 -5.94 11.93 -5.57
CA PHE A 45 -6.05 12.09 -7.02
C PHE A 45 -6.60 13.46 -7.39
N ARG A 46 -7.81 13.80 -6.91
CA ARG A 46 -8.53 15.03 -7.31
C ARG A 46 -7.88 16.30 -6.79
N LEU A 47 -7.37 16.30 -5.57
CA LEU A 47 -6.86 17.52 -4.95
C LEU A 47 -5.38 17.78 -5.30
N PHE A 48 -4.59 16.73 -5.51
CA PHE A 48 -3.14 16.89 -5.59
C PHE A 48 -2.49 16.29 -6.85
N ILE A 49 -2.91 15.08 -7.30
CA ILE A 49 -2.28 14.46 -8.48
C ILE A 49 -2.77 15.13 -9.76
N HIS A 50 -4.10 15.18 -9.92
CA HIS A 50 -4.75 15.64 -11.15
C HIS A 50 -5.90 16.64 -10.87
N PRO A 51 -5.61 17.79 -10.24
CA PRO A 51 -6.59 18.87 -10.14
C PRO A 51 -6.88 19.42 -11.55
N SER A 52 -8.05 20.05 -11.71
CA SER A 52 -8.42 20.63 -12.99
C SER A 52 -7.48 21.80 -13.38
N ILE A 53 -7.21 21.96 -14.66
CA ILE A 53 -6.37 23.05 -15.18
C ILE A 53 -6.96 24.42 -14.78
N ALA A 54 -8.29 24.54 -14.77
CA ALA A 54 -8.96 25.79 -14.33
C ALA A 54 -8.62 26.13 -12.87
N THR A 55 -8.59 25.13 -11.98
CA THR A 55 -8.19 25.31 -10.58
C THR A 55 -6.70 25.64 -10.49
N MET A 56 -5.85 24.97 -11.25
CA MET A 56 -4.41 25.25 -11.28
C MET A 56 -4.11 26.68 -11.72
N ASN A 57 -4.87 27.22 -12.69
CA ASN A 57 -4.75 28.60 -13.18
C ASN A 57 -5.24 29.64 -12.16
N SER A 58 -6.07 29.27 -11.17
CA SER A 58 -6.55 30.17 -10.13
C SER A 58 -5.57 30.34 -8.96
N VAL A 59 -4.53 29.55 -8.90
CA VAL A 59 -3.51 29.58 -7.85
C VAL A 59 -2.26 30.27 -8.37
N SER A 60 -1.68 31.15 -7.55
CA SER A 60 -0.40 31.79 -7.88
C SER A 60 0.72 30.75 -7.91
N GLY A 61 1.47 30.73 -9.00
CA GLY A 61 2.61 29.84 -9.14
C GLY A 61 2.53 28.90 -10.34
N ARG A 62 3.69 28.42 -10.76
CA ARG A 62 3.86 27.55 -11.93
C ARG A 62 3.58 26.10 -11.56
N GLN A 63 2.40 25.61 -11.92
CA GLN A 63 1.96 24.26 -11.60
C GLN A 63 2.05 23.34 -12.83
N VAL A 64 2.54 22.13 -12.60
CA VAL A 64 2.66 21.09 -13.62
C VAL A 64 1.96 19.83 -13.14
N LEU A 65 1.12 19.23 -13.99
CA LEU A 65 0.53 17.93 -13.67
C LEU A 65 1.60 16.84 -13.69
N PHE A 66 1.44 15.86 -12.82
CA PHE A 66 2.31 14.70 -12.74
C PHE A 66 1.48 13.41 -12.70
N VAL A 67 2.10 12.29 -13.02
CA VAL A 67 1.40 11.01 -13.11
C VAL A 67 1.57 10.21 -11.82
N GLY A 68 0.50 9.55 -11.41
CA GLY A 68 0.51 8.56 -10.35
C GLY A 68 1.20 7.26 -10.77
N GLY A 69 1.18 6.27 -9.87
CA GLY A 69 1.72 4.94 -10.16
C GLY A 69 0.64 3.95 -10.59
N GLY A 70 1.09 2.79 -11.06
CA GLY A 70 0.24 1.65 -11.33
C GLY A 70 -0.73 1.85 -12.49
N VAL A 71 -1.86 1.14 -12.43
CA VAL A 71 -2.91 1.22 -13.45
C VAL A 71 -3.56 2.60 -13.47
N SER A 72 -3.60 3.30 -12.35
CA SER A 72 -4.10 4.66 -12.28
C SER A 72 -3.22 5.63 -13.07
N GLY A 73 -1.89 5.50 -12.98
CA GLY A 73 -0.97 6.28 -13.83
C GLY A 73 -1.10 5.93 -15.30
N LEU A 74 -1.30 4.65 -15.61
CA LEU A 74 -1.57 4.23 -16.98
C LEU A 74 -2.87 4.85 -17.52
N SER A 75 -3.94 4.91 -16.70
CA SER A 75 -5.18 5.58 -17.10
C SER A 75 -5.01 7.07 -17.34
N GLN A 76 -4.17 7.76 -16.54
CA GLN A 76 -3.81 9.16 -16.79
C GLN A 76 -3.10 9.34 -18.14
N ASN A 77 -2.19 8.45 -18.51
CA ASN A 77 -1.55 8.47 -19.81
C ASN A 77 -2.57 8.36 -20.95
N PHE A 78 -3.54 7.44 -20.82
CA PHE A 78 -4.58 7.30 -21.85
C PHE A 78 -5.53 8.50 -21.87
N VAL A 79 -5.89 9.07 -20.71
CA VAL A 79 -6.68 10.30 -20.68
C VAL A 79 -5.95 11.41 -21.41
N LYS A 80 -4.68 11.65 -21.10
CA LYS A 80 -3.86 12.65 -21.76
C LYS A 80 -3.78 12.43 -23.26
N LEU A 81 -3.58 11.19 -23.69
CA LEU A 81 -3.54 10.86 -25.10
C LEU A 81 -4.88 11.15 -25.80
N ILE A 82 -6.00 10.71 -25.22
CA ILE A 82 -7.33 10.83 -25.82
C ILE A 82 -7.84 12.27 -25.76
N TYR A 83 -7.79 12.88 -24.55
CA TYR A 83 -8.42 14.16 -24.27
C TYR A 83 -7.57 15.33 -24.74
N ASP A 84 -6.25 15.31 -24.44
CA ASP A 84 -5.36 16.42 -24.74
C ASP A 84 -4.79 16.33 -26.15
N ILE A 85 -4.21 15.18 -26.55
CA ILE A 85 -3.48 15.06 -27.81
C ILE A 85 -4.43 14.83 -29.00
N LEU A 86 -5.33 13.83 -28.87
CA LEU A 86 -6.29 13.53 -29.92
C LEU A 86 -7.50 14.46 -29.93
N GLY A 87 -7.76 15.20 -28.85
CA GLY A 87 -8.83 16.20 -28.77
C GLY A 87 -10.25 15.63 -28.62
N PHE A 88 -10.40 14.35 -28.29
CA PHE A 88 -11.71 13.72 -28.06
C PHE A 88 -12.27 14.08 -26.68
N LYS A 89 -13.10 15.12 -26.61
CA LYS A 89 -13.71 15.66 -25.40
C LYS A 89 -15.19 15.28 -25.26
N LEU A 90 -15.50 13.99 -25.40
CA LEU A 90 -16.89 13.49 -25.34
C LEU A 90 -17.51 13.56 -23.93
N VAL A 91 -16.69 13.45 -22.89
CA VAL A 91 -17.10 13.50 -21.47
C VAL A 91 -16.11 14.36 -20.70
N ALA A 92 -16.47 14.77 -19.48
CA ALA A 92 -15.54 15.50 -18.61
C ALA A 92 -14.27 14.65 -18.32
N GLU A 93 -13.12 15.30 -18.21
CA GLU A 93 -11.82 14.63 -18.05
C GLU A 93 -11.77 13.70 -16.83
N ASN A 94 -12.31 14.16 -15.68
CA ASN A 94 -12.38 13.35 -14.46
C ASN A 94 -13.29 12.12 -14.61
N VAL A 95 -14.35 12.21 -15.42
CA VAL A 95 -15.23 11.08 -15.72
C VAL A 95 -14.50 10.08 -16.62
N LEU A 96 -13.82 10.55 -17.66
CA LEU A 96 -13.00 9.70 -18.54
C LEU A 96 -11.91 8.98 -17.74
N GLN A 97 -11.23 9.70 -16.83
CA GLN A 97 -10.24 9.15 -15.93
C GLN A 97 -10.81 8.03 -15.06
N SER A 98 -11.98 8.24 -14.48
CA SER A 98 -12.65 7.26 -13.63
C SER A 98 -13.03 5.99 -14.39
N ILE A 99 -13.56 6.16 -15.60
CA ILE A 99 -13.93 5.05 -16.49
C ILE A 99 -12.69 4.24 -16.87
N LEU A 100 -11.64 4.91 -17.37
CA LEU A 100 -10.41 4.24 -17.80
C LEU A 100 -9.69 3.56 -16.62
N TYR A 101 -9.67 4.20 -15.45
CA TYR A 101 -9.10 3.58 -14.25
C TYR A 101 -9.81 2.27 -13.90
N PHE A 102 -11.14 2.23 -13.96
CA PHE A 102 -11.89 1.00 -13.72
C PHE A 102 -11.67 -0.04 -14.81
N LEU A 103 -11.81 0.33 -16.08
CA LEU A 103 -11.69 -0.58 -17.22
C LEU A 103 -10.31 -1.23 -17.32
N LEU A 104 -9.23 -0.46 -17.16
CA LEU A 104 -7.87 -0.98 -17.20
C LEU A 104 -7.53 -1.92 -16.02
N ASN A 105 -8.31 -1.89 -14.95
CA ASN A 105 -8.18 -2.85 -13.86
C ASN A 105 -8.89 -4.18 -14.15
N ILE A 106 -9.79 -4.28 -15.13
CA ILE A 106 -10.52 -5.54 -15.42
C ILE A 106 -9.57 -6.72 -15.70
N PRO A 107 -8.55 -6.61 -16.58
CA PRO A 107 -7.61 -7.70 -16.81
C PRO A 107 -6.86 -8.11 -15.54
N VAL A 108 -6.56 -7.14 -14.70
CA VAL A 108 -5.87 -7.36 -13.43
C VAL A 108 -6.75 -8.10 -12.43
N PHE A 109 -8.04 -7.77 -12.38
CA PHE A 109 -9.01 -8.50 -11.56
C PHE A 109 -9.21 -9.94 -12.00
N ILE A 110 -9.23 -10.20 -13.32
CA ILE A 110 -9.28 -11.57 -13.85
C ILE A 110 -8.05 -12.35 -13.37
N LEU A 111 -6.86 -11.78 -13.45
CA LEU A 111 -5.63 -12.39 -12.95
C LEU A 111 -5.69 -12.62 -11.44
N GLY A 112 -6.15 -11.66 -10.65
CA GLY A 112 -6.34 -11.78 -9.21
C GLY A 112 -7.30 -12.91 -8.84
N TRP A 113 -8.41 -13.01 -9.55
CA TRP A 113 -9.43 -14.06 -9.34
C TRP A 113 -8.89 -15.46 -9.60
N LEU A 114 -8.15 -15.62 -10.70
CA LEU A 114 -7.63 -16.92 -11.12
C LEU A 114 -6.39 -17.36 -10.34
N LYS A 115 -5.56 -16.41 -9.84
CA LYS A 115 -4.21 -16.72 -9.36
C LYS A 115 -3.95 -16.35 -7.89
N ILE A 116 -4.75 -15.47 -7.28
CA ILE A 116 -4.52 -15.03 -5.89
C ILE A 116 -5.64 -15.51 -4.99
N GLY A 117 -6.90 -15.09 -5.23
CA GLY A 117 -8.02 -15.53 -4.44
C GLY A 117 -9.27 -14.67 -4.62
N LYS A 118 -10.43 -15.30 -4.48
CA LYS A 118 -11.73 -14.67 -4.73
C LYS A 118 -12.02 -13.52 -3.76
N ARG A 119 -11.81 -13.72 -2.46
CA ARG A 119 -12.05 -12.71 -1.43
C ARG A 119 -11.21 -11.45 -1.67
N PHE A 120 -9.91 -11.63 -1.89
CA PHE A 120 -8.98 -10.55 -2.23
C PHE A 120 -9.48 -9.75 -3.44
N THR A 121 -9.86 -10.45 -4.51
CA THR A 121 -10.28 -9.83 -5.77
C THR A 121 -11.60 -9.08 -5.63
N ILE A 122 -12.61 -9.66 -4.97
CA ILE A 122 -13.92 -8.99 -4.77
C ILE A 122 -13.74 -7.65 -4.05
N PHE A 123 -13.02 -7.63 -2.93
CA PHE A 123 -12.79 -6.39 -2.18
C PHE A 123 -11.90 -5.40 -2.94
N SER A 124 -10.96 -5.88 -3.77
CA SER A 124 -10.17 -5.00 -4.66
C SER A 124 -11.04 -4.38 -5.76
N ILE A 125 -11.98 -5.12 -6.35
CA ILE A 125 -12.96 -4.58 -7.29
C ILE A 125 -13.81 -3.50 -6.61
N ILE A 126 -14.32 -3.77 -5.41
CA ILE A 126 -15.11 -2.78 -4.65
C ILE A 126 -14.28 -1.53 -4.37
N ASN A 127 -13.00 -1.69 -3.99
CA ASN A 127 -12.10 -0.56 -3.72
C ASN A 127 -11.91 0.32 -4.96
N VAL A 128 -11.55 -0.27 -6.08
CA VAL A 128 -11.34 0.47 -7.35
C VAL A 128 -12.65 1.10 -7.84
N PHE A 129 -13.77 0.41 -7.73
CA PHE A 129 -15.08 0.94 -8.10
C PHE A 129 -15.44 2.17 -7.24
N LEU A 130 -15.28 2.09 -5.92
CA LEU A 130 -15.53 3.22 -5.02
C LEU A 130 -14.55 4.37 -5.29
N ALA A 131 -13.26 4.07 -5.50
CA ALA A 131 -12.27 5.10 -5.82
C ALA A 131 -12.62 5.82 -7.13
N SER A 132 -12.97 5.08 -8.20
CA SER A 132 -13.41 5.64 -9.46
C SER A 132 -14.64 6.54 -9.30
N THR A 133 -15.62 6.07 -8.53
CA THR A 133 -16.84 6.83 -8.23
C THR A 133 -16.51 8.12 -7.45
N PHE A 134 -15.71 8.04 -6.41
CA PHE A 134 -15.32 9.21 -5.63
C PHE A 134 -14.51 10.22 -6.46
N ILE A 135 -13.61 9.77 -7.34
CA ILE A 135 -12.85 10.66 -8.25
C ILE A 135 -13.82 11.49 -9.12
N SER A 136 -14.91 10.90 -9.61
CA SER A 136 -15.88 11.65 -10.42
C SER A 136 -16.81 12.54 -9.60
N LEU A 137 -17.08 12.19 -8.34
CA LEU A 137 -18.05 12.90 -7.48
C LEU A 137 -17.43 14.06 -6.69
N ILE A 138 -16.11 14.05 -6.41
CA ILE A 138 -15.46 15.14 -5.66
C ILE A 138 -15.57 16.45 -6.45
N PRO A 139 -16.22 17.49 -5.89
CA PRO A 139 -16.46 18.73 -6.58
C PRO A 139 -15.17 19.54 -6.75
N GLN A 140 -15.11 20.33 -7.81
CA GLN A 140 -13.97 21.20 -8.12
C GLN A 140 -13.71 22.26 -7.02
N SER A 141 -14.74 22.68 -6.29
CA SER A 141 -14.59 23.63 -5.18
C SER A 141 -13.65 23.14 -4.07
N TRP A 142 -13.51 21.83 -3.90
CA TRP A 142 -12.56 21.26 -2.93
C TRP A 142 -11.11 21.40 -3.42
N GLU A 143 -10.87 21.37 -4.72
CA GLU A 143 -9.54 21.55 -5.30
C GLU A 143 -8.99 22.94 -4.95
N THR A 144 -9.82 24.00 -5.11
CA THR A 144 -9.42 25.39 -4.83
C THR A 144 -9.10 25.66 -3.37
N SER A 145 -9.69 24.88 -2.45
CA SER A 145 -9.51 25.06 -1.01
C SER A 145 -8.17 24.54 -0.48
N VAL A 146 -7.51 23.64 -1.21
CA VAL A 146 -6.31 22.89 -0.71
C VAL A 146 -5.12 22.93 -1.65
N LEU A 147 -5.24 23.60 -2.80
CA LEU A 147 -4.13 23.68 -3.74
C LEU A 147 -3.05 24.65 -3.23
N TYR A 148 -1.81 24.18 -3.21
CA TYR A 148 -0.66 24.94 -2.73
C TYR A 148 0.14 25.50 -3.90
N ASP A 149 0.74 26.67 -3.73
CA ASP A 149 1.62 27.33 -4.71
C ASP A 149 2.89 26.51 -5.01
N SER A 150 3.29 25.64 -4.06
CA SER A 150 4.49 24.81 -4.20
C SER A 150 4.18 23.47 -4.84
N GLN A 151 4.78 23.23 -6.02
CA GLN A 151 4.75 21.94 -6.72
C GLN A 151 5.22 20.79 -5.83
N LEU A 152 6.30 20.99 -5.06
CA LEU A 152 6.85 19.97 -4.17
C LEU A 152 5.87 19.61 -3.05
N THR A 153 5.29 20.63 -2.40
CA THR A 153 4.31 20.45 -1.32
C THR A 153 3.11 19.65 -1.81
N ARG A 154 2.59 19.98 -2.96
CA ARG A 154 1.48 19.28 -3.60
C ARG A 154 1.82 17.81 -3.86
N THR A 155 3.01 17.55 -4.39
CA THR A 155 3.49 16.20 -4.70
C THR A 155 3.66 15.35 -3.45
N LEU A 156 4.18 15.93 -2.36
CA LEU A 156 4.35 15.24 -1.07
C LEU A 156 3.00 14.88 -0.45
N TYR A 157 2.03 15.81 -0.43
CA TYR A 157 0.68 15.48 0.09
C TYR A 157 -0.03 14.42 -0.75
N ALA A 158 0.12 14.47 -2.07
CA ALA A 158 -0.37 13.42 -2.95
C ALA A 158 0.19 12.04 -2.55
N GLY A 159 1.52 11.97 -2.36
CA GLY A 159 2.20 10.74 -1.95
C GLY A 159 1.77 10.24 -0.58
N ILE A 160 1.59 11.14 0.40
CA ILE A 160 1.12 10.80 1.75
C ILE A 160 -0.28 10.18 1.70
N LEU A 161 -1.22 10.82 1.04
CA LEU A 161 -2.61 10.34 0.97
C LEU A 161 -2.74 9.05 0.15
N ALA A 162 -2.03 8.95 -0.97
CA ALA A 162 -2.02 7.74 -1.79
C ALA A 162 -1.33 6.58 -1.05
N GLY A 163 -0.23 6.84 -0.37
CA GLY A 163 0.46 5.85 0.47
C GLY A 163 -0.39 5.37 1.64
N PHE A 164 -1.10 6.28 2.29
CA PHE A 164 -2.06 5.95 3.34
C PHE A 164 -3.20 5.07 2.80
N SER A 165 -3.77 5.43 1.65
CA SER A 165 -4.79 4.64 0.97
C SER A 165 -4.33 3.20 0.72
N ALA A 166 -3.16 3.04 0.10
CA ALA A 166 -2.60 1.72 -0.21
C ALA A 166 -2.30 0.92 1.06
N ALA A 167 -1.74 1.56 2.09
CA ALA A 167 -1.45 0.91 3.36
C ALA A 167 -2.72 0.40 4.07
N ILE A 168 -3.81 1.17 4.05
CA ILE A 168 -5.10 0.75 4.60
C ILE A 168 -5.69 -0.43 3.79
N ALA A 169 -5.61 -0.40 2.46
CA ALA A 169 -6.03 -1.52 1.62
C ALA A 169 -5.25 -2.79 1.97
N PHE A 170 -3.92 -2.71 2.04
CA PHE A 170 -3.07 -3.86 2.39
C PHE A 170 -3.35 -4.40 3.78
N LYS A 171 -3.71 -3.55 4.75
CA LYS A 171 -4.15 -4.00 6.08
C LYS A 171 -5.38 -4.90 6.01
N GLY A 172 -6.28 -4.66 5.05
CA GLY A 172 -7.45 -5.50 4.75
C GLY A 172 -7.15 -6.73 3.88
N ASN A 173 -5.93 -6.97 3.43
CA ASN A 173 -5.59 -7.91 2.35
C ASN A 173 -6.37 -7.60 1.07
N VAL A 174 -6.38 -6.35 0.67
CA VAL A 174 -7.04 -5.83 -0.52
C VAL A 174 -6.02 -5.01 -1.29
N SER A 175 -6.12 -4.93 -2.60
CA SER A 175 -5.32 -4.02 -3.41
C SER A 175 -6.05 -2.68 -3.55
N SER A 176 -5.29 -1.58 -3.55
CA SER A 176 -5.81 -0.24 -3.87
C SER A 176 -6.05 -0.04 -5.37
N GLY A 177 -5.74 -1.05 -6.17
CA GLY A 177 -5.99 -1.06 -7.61
C GLY A 177 -4.74 -1.25 -8.46
N GLY A 178 -4.70 -2.33 -9.19
CA GLY A 178 -3.84 -2.53 -10.34
C GLY A 178 -2.56 -3.30 -10.09
N MET A 179 -1.43 -2.62 -10.16
CA MET A 179 -0.11 -3.26 -10.27
C MET A 179 0.30 -4.10 -9.07
N ASP A 180 -0.22 -3.83 -7.90
CA ASP A 180 0.04 -4.64 -6.69
C ASP A 180 -0.35 -6.10 -6.90
N ILE A 181 -1.45 -6.34 -7.62
CA ILE A 181 -1.94 -7.69 -7.95
C ILE A 181 -0.94 -8.39 -8.88
N ILE A 182 -0.49 -7.67 -9.91
CA ILE A 182 0.46 -8.18 -10.89
C ILE A 182 1.83 -8.43 -10.22
N ALA A 183 2.30 -7.46 -9.45
CA ALA A 183 3.57 -7.55 -8.73
C ALA A 183 3.56 -8.72 -7.74
N TYR A 184 2.47 -8.91 -7.00
CA TYR A 184 2.29 -10.02 -6.08
C TYR A 184 2.31 -11.38 -6.82
N TYR A 185 1.62 -11.50 -7.96
CA TYR A 185 1.61 -12.71 -8.76
C TYR A 185 3.02 -13.11 -9.25
N PHE A 186 3.77 -12.15 -9.82
CA PHE A 186 5.12 -12.43 -10.31
C PHE A 186 6.12 -12.70 -9.19
N ALA A 187 6.03 -11.96 -8.10
CA ALA A 187 6.89 -12.15 -6.92
C ALA A 187 6.73 -13.55 -6.34
N ASN A 188 5.50 -14.03 -6.20
CA ASN A 188 5.24 -15.39 -5.70
C ASN A 188 5.76 -16.47 -6.66
N ARG A 189 5.68 -16.23 -7.98
CA ARG A 189 6.11 -17.23 -8.97
C ARG A 189 7.63 -17.34 -9.11
N LYS A 190 8.36 -16.24 -8.92
CA LYS A 190 9.81 -16.17 -9.10
C LYS A 190 10.59 -16.09 -7.79
N SER A 191 9.89 -16.11 -6.63
CA SER A 191 10.50 -15.92 -5.31
C SER A 191 11.31 -14.62 -5.18
N GLU A 192 10.92 -13.60 -5.93
CA GLU A 192 11.52 -12.27 -5.93
C GLU A 192 10.67 -11.27 -5.11
N GLY A 193 11.26 -10.13 -4.76
CA GLY A 193 10.53 -9.06 -4.05
C GLY A 193 9.46 -8.39 -4.93
N VAL A 194 8.27 -8.16 -4.37
CA VAL A 194 7.15 -7.47 -5.04
C VAL A 194 7.56 -6.09 -5.54
N GLY A 195 8.41 -5.38 -4.80
CA GLY A 195 8.85 -4.02 -5.12
C GLY A 195 9.56 -3.89 -6.47
N LYS A 196 10.34 -4.91 -6.89
CA LYS A 196 11.06 -4.88 -8.17
C LYS A 196 10.11 -4.73 -9.36
N TYR A 197 9.02 -5.50 -9.37
CA TYR A 197 8.02 -5.44 -10.45
C TYR A 197 7.22 -4.15 -10.42
N ASN A 198 6.87 -3.68 -9.23
CA ASN A 198 6.15 -2.42 -9.06
C ASN A 198 7.00 -1.23 -9.56
N VAL A 199 8.27 -1.14 -9.17
CA VAL A 199 9.19 -0.09 -9.64
C VAL A 199 9.36 -0.14 -11.15
N SER A 200 9.61 -1.33 -11.75
CA SER A 200 9.81 -1.46 -13.19
C SER A 200 8.58 -0.98 -13.98
N PHE A 201 7.38 -1.32 -13.54
CA PHE A 201 6.16 -0.86 -14.20
C PHE A 201 5.97 0.65 -14.05
N ASN A 202 6.20 1.19 -12.86
CA ASN A 202 6.05 2.61 -12.62
C ASN A 202 7.04 3.44 -13.46
N ILE A 203 8.26 2.96 -13.69
CA ILE A 203 9.22 3.62 -14.58
C ILE A 203 8.64 3.70 -15.99
N VAL A 204 8.04 2.63 -16.50
CA VAL A 204 7.41 2.65 -17.86
C VAL A 204 6.27 3.66 -17.92
N VAL A 205 5.39 3.68 -16.90
CA VAL A 205 4.25 4.61 -16.84
C VAL A 205 4.71 6.07 -16.81
N VAL A 206 5.69 6.38 -15.95
CA VAL A 206 6.22 7.75 -15.80
C VAL A 206 6.99 8.19 -17.05
N SER A 207 7.76 7.28 -17.66
CA SER A 207 8.47 7.58 -18.92
C SER A 207 7.49 7.84 -20.08
N PHE A 208 6.39 7.09 -20.13
CA PHE A 208 5.36 7.33 -21.14
C PHE A 208 4.70 8.71 -20.93
N TYR A 209 4.37 9.08 -19.70
CA TYR A 209 3.83 10.41 -19.40
C TYR A 209 4.82 11.53 -19.74
N PHE A 210 6.12 11.31 -19.52
CA PHE A 210 7.18 12.23 -19.91
C PHE A 210 7.13 12.50 -21.42
N VAL A 211 7.07 11.45 -22.25
CA VAL A 211 6.97 11.59 -23.72
C VAL A 211 5.72 12.34 -24.13
N LEU A 212 4.56 12.06 -23.51
CA LEU A 212 3.32 12.78 -23.81
C LEU A 212 3.42 14.26 -23.44
N ASN A 213 4.15 14.63 -22.37
CA ASN A 213 4.39 16.03 -22.01
C ASN A 213 5.36 16.76 -22.97
N LEU A 214 6.25 16.04 -23.64
CA LEU A 214 7.07 16.64 -24.72
C LEU A 214 6.20 17.05 -25.93
N ILE A 215 5.14 16.29 -26.22
CA ILE A 215 4.21 16.56 -27.32
C ILE A 215 3.27 17.71 -26.94
N LYS A 216 2.58 17.58 -25.78
CA LYS A 216 1.65 18.59 -25.27
C LYS A 216 1.77 18.69 -23.74
N PRO A 217 2.31 19.79 -23.23
CA PRO A 217 2.52 19.95 -21.79
C PRO A 217 1.20 20.12 -21.05
N SER A 218 1.11 19.52 -19.84
CA SER A 218 -0.02 19.67 -18.91
C SER A 218 0.36 20.59 -17.77
N THR A 219 0.08 21.88 -17.92
CA THR A 219 0.52 22.92 -17.01
C THR A 219 -0.40 24.14 -17.01
N THR A 220 -0.15 25.09 -16.12
CA THR A 220 -0.89 26.36 -16.06
C THR A 220 -0.61 27.25 -17.27
N SER A 221 -1.55 28.16 -17.56
CA SER A 221 -1.43 29.10 -18.68
C SER A 221 -0.16 29.95 -18.60
N ASP A 222 0.24 30.38 -17.40
CA ASP A 222 1.40 31.23 -17.17
C ASP A 222 2.72 30.54 -17.58
N VAL A 223 2.77 29.21 -17.41
CA VAL A 223 3.91 28.41 -17.86
C VAL A 223 3.96 28.28 -19.37
N ILE A 224 2.81 28.15 -20.03
CA ILE A 224 2.72 28.03 -21.50
C ILE A 224 3.10 29.33 -22.20
N THR A 225 2.79 30.47 -21.60
CA THR A 225 3.04 31.80 -22.18
C THR A 225 4.42 32.36 -21.88
N ASP A 226 5.19 31.76 -20.96
CA ASP A 226 6.54 32.19 -20.64
C ASP A 226 7.52 31.70 -21.72
N PRO A 227 8.16 32.64 -22.47
CA PRO A 227 9.06 32.26 -23.56
C PRO A 227 10.34 31.53 -23.11
N GLY A 228 10.65 31.55 -21.80
CA GLY A 228 11.79 30.83 -21.23
C GLY A 228 11.48 29.37 -20.85
N ILE A 229 10.23 28.94 -20.98
CA ILE A 229 9.82 27.58 -20.59
C ILE A 229 9.47 26.75 -21.83
N THR A 230 10.16 25.66 -21.98
CA THR A 230 9.95 24.69 -23.06
C THR A 230 9.11 23.52 -22.59
N ASN A 231 8.52 22.78 -23.52
CA ASN A 231 7.87 21.48 -23.22
C ASN A 231 8.79 20.52 -22.46
N VAL A 232 10.10 20.62 -22.69
CA VAL A 232 11.13 19.82 -22.00
C VAL A 232 11.17 20.16 -20.51
N ASN A 233 11.13 21.44 -20.15
CA ASN A 233 11.12 21.86 -18.75
C ASN A 233 9.88 21.35 -18.01
N VAL A 234 8.71 21.42 -18.65
CA VAL A 234 7.46 20.89 -18.10
C VAL A 234 7.55 19.36 -17.95
N ALA A 235 8.04 18.67 -18.96
CA ALA A 235 8.18 17.22 -18.93
C ALA A 235 9.15 16.76 -17.83
N ILE A 236 10.28 17.44 -17.66
CA ILE A 236 11.26 17.15 -16.58
C ILE A 236 10.64 17.40 -15.20
N THR A 237 9.97 18.53 -15.00
CA THR A 237 9.31 18.85 -13.72
C THR A 237 8.23 17.83 -13.39
N SER A 238 7.42 17.45 -14.36
CA SER A 238 6.40 16.41 -14.22
C SER A 238 7.02 15.04 -13.87
N PHE A 239 8.13 14.68 -14.51
CA PHE A 239 8.86 13.45 -14.27
C PHE A 239 9.41 13.40 -12.81
N ILE A 240 10.11 14.47 -12.40
CA ILE A 240 10.66 14.58 -11.03
C ILE A 240 9.53 14.53 -10.00
N SER A 241 8.43 15.25 -10.23
CA SER A 241 7.25 15.21 -9.35
C SER A 241 6.65 13.80 -9.26
N SER A 242 6.55 13.08 -10.37
CA SER A 242 6.06 11.69 -10.38
C SER A 242 6.96 10.76 -9.56
N ILE A 243 8.27 10.87 -9.71
CA ILE A 243 9.23 10.09 -8.91
C ILE A 243 9.12 10.45 -7.43
N THR A 244 9.07 11.73 -7.09
CA THR A 244 8.91 12.19 -5.68
C THR A 244 7.61 11.65 -5.07
N TYR A 245 6.51 11.69 -5.81
CA TYR A 245 5.24 11.08 -5.42
C TYR A 245 5.39 9.58 -5.14
N LEU A 246 6.02 8.82 -6.04
CA LEU A 246 6.21 7.37 -5.89
C LEU A 246 7.07 7.03 -4.68
N VAL A 247 8.15 7.77 -4.46
CA VAL A 247 9.03 7.60 -3.28
C VAL A 247 8.25 7.87 -2.00
N MET A 248 7.51 8.98 -1.94
CA MET A 248 6.71 9.34 -0.77
C MET A 248 5.59 8.33 -0.50
N THR A 249 4.91 7.87 -1.55
CA THR A 249 3.90 6.81 -1.46
C THR A 249 4.49 5.54 -0.86
N SER A 250 5.64 5.09 -1.37
CA SER A 250 6.34 3.90 -0.87
C SER A 250 6.77 4.06 0.58
N PHE A 251 7.30 5.22 0.95
CA PHE A 251 7.70 5.52 2.32
C PHE A 251 6.54 5.41 3.31
N VAL A 252 5.37 5.98 2.96
CA VAL A 252 4.17 5.91 3.82
C VAL A 252 3.62 4.49 3.90
N ILE A 253 3.64 3.73 2.81
CA ILE A 253 3.26 2.32 2.82
C ILE A 253 4.16 1.54 3.78
N ASP A 254 5.47 1.71 3.70
CA ASP A 254 6.44 1.00 4.54
C ASP A 254 6.35 1.40 6.01
N LEU A 255 5.99 2.67 6.28
CA LEU A 255 5.78 3.18 7.64
C LEU A 255 4.56 2.54 8.31
N ILE A 256 3.46 2.38 7.57
CA ILE A 256 2.18 1.89 8.11
C ILE A 256 2.08 0.38 8.03
N ASN A 257 2.63 -0.24 6.97
CA ASN A 257 2.46 -1.66 6.66
C ASN A 257 3.61 -2.52 7.18
N VAL A 258 3.61 -2.79 8.47
CA VAL A 258 4.60 -3.65 9.14
C VAL A 258 4.40 -5.15 8.80
N ARG A 259 3.30 -5.50 8.12
CA ARG A 259 2.82 -6.89 7.99
C ARG A 259 3.72 -7.82 7.16
N ASN A 260 4.44 -7.29 6.17
CA ASN A 260 5.32 -8.09 5.31
C ASN A 260 6.76 -8.18 5.85
N LYS A 261 7.06 -7.47 6.94
CA LYS A 261 8.35 -7.55 7.60
C LYS A 261 8.45 -8.86 8.36
N LYS A 262 9.64 -9.42 8.40
CA LYS A 262 9.98 -10.63 9.14
C LYS A 262 10.94 -10.27 10.25
N ALA A 263 10.78 -10.93 11.37
CA ALA A 263 11.63 -10.75 12.51
C ALA A 263 12.25 -12.08 12.93
N GLN A 264 13.49 -12.04 13.37
CA GLN A 264 14.13 -13.12 14.07
C GLN A 264 13.91 -12.90 15.58
N VAL A 265 13.34 -13.88 16.22
CA VAL A 265 13.24 -13.94 17.68
C VAL A 265 14.32 -14.89 18.17
N GLN A 266 15.27 -14.34 18.92
CA GLN A 266 16.30 -15.10 19.63
C GLN A 266 15.91 -15.15 21.10
N ILE A 267 15.84 -16.36 21.63
CA ILE A 267 15.37 -16.60 23.00
C ILE A 267 16.47 -17.36 23.73
N ILE A 268 16.86 -16.87 24.91
CA ILE A 268 17.79 -17.56 25.80
C ILE A 268 17.04 -17.96 27.04
N THR A 269 16.94 -19.26 27.28
CA THR A 269 16.12 -19.84 28.34
C THR A 269 16.79 -21.04 28.99
N ASN A 270 16.32 -21.43 30.19
CA ASN A 270 16.66 -22.69 30.82
C ASN A 270 15.65 -23.81 30.49
N HIS A 271 14.51 -23.47 29.86
CA HIS A 271 13.44 -24.41 29.55
C HIS A 271 13.63 -25.01 28.18
N GLU A 272 14.15 -26.23 28.09
CA GLU A 272 14.38 -26.93 26.83
C GLU A 272 13.08 -27.20 26.03
N GLU A 273 11.95 -27.40 26.73
CA GLU A 273 10.65 -27.69 26.10
C GLU A 273 10.03 -26.48 25.38
N LEU A 274 10.54 -25.26 25.65
CA LEU A 274 9.98 -24.04 25.06
C LEU A 274 10.01 -24.07 23.53
N ALA A 275 11.04 -24.65 22.92
CA ALA A 275 11.14 -24.77 21.47
C ALA A 275 9.98 -25.61 20.89
N THR A 276 9.65 -26.72 21.53
CA THR A 276 8.55 -27.61 21.12
C THR A 276 7.20 -26.91 21.29
N ILE A 277 7.00 -26.16 22.37
CA ILE A 277 5.79 -25.37 22.60
C ILE A 277 5.62 -24.29 21.50
N LEU A 278 6.71 -23.63 21.12
CA LEU A 278 6.66 -22.60 20.07
C LEU A 278 6.28 -23.18 18.71
N ILE A 279 6.90 -24.27 18.26
CA ILE A 279 6.60 -24.88 16.96
C ILE A 279 5.19 -25.51 16.90
N SER A 280 4.63 -25.91 18.05
CA SER A 280 3.25 -26.43 18.11
C SER A 280 2.19 -25.31 18.00
N ASN A 281 2.53 -24.09 18.43
CA ASN A 281 1.59 -22.95 18.43
C ASN A 281 1.74 -22.04 17.20
N PHE A 282 2.92 -22.04 16.57
CA PHE A 282 3.20 -21.20 15.39
C PHE A 282 3.68 -22.05 14.22
N PRO A 283 3.24 -21.75 12.98
CA PRO A 283 3.59 -22.54 11.79
C PRO A 283 5.01 -22.24 11.27
N HIS A 284 5.95 -22.02 12.17
CA HIS A 284 7.34 -21.66 11.85
C HIS A 284 8.30 -22.63 12.50
N GLY A 285 9.43 -22.90 11.81
CA GLY A 285 10.50 -23.69 12.37
C GLY A 285 11.30 -22.92 13.42
N ALA A 286 11.90 -23.65 14.35
CA ALA A 286 12.85 -23.14 15.31
C ALA A 286 14.13 -23.99 15.29
N THR A 287 15.27 -23.35 15.59
CA THR A 287 16.57 -24.02 15.73
C THR A 287 17.08 -23.75 17.12
N THR A 288 17.52 -24.80 17.82
CA THR A 288 18.08 -24.70 19.17
C THR A 288 19.59 -24.90 19.15
N VAL A 289 20.28 -24.12 19.98
CA VAL A 289 21.73 -24.25 20.22
C VAL A 289 21.94 -24.25 21.74
N LYS A 290 22.75 -25.18 22.24
CA LYS A 290 23.16 -25.17 23.65
C LYS A 290 24.36 -24.24 23.83
N GLY A 291 24.33 -23.44 24.87
CA GLY A 291 25.36 -22.49 25.21
C GLY A 291 25.59 -22.45 26.73
N MET A 292 26.71 -21.87 27.17
CA MET A 292 27.02 -21.68 28.57
C MET A 292 26.83 -20.21 28.94
N GLY A 293 26.04 -19.93 29.98
CA GLY A 293 25.90 -18.60 30.54
C GLY A 293 27.17 -18.22 31.31
N VAL A 294 27.91 -17.22 30.81
CA VAL A 294 29.23 -16.85 31.37
C VAL A 294 29.14 -16.41 32.83
N PHE A 295 28.11 -15.64 33.18
CA PHE A 295 27.90 -15.15 34.53
C PHE A 295 27.35 -16.24 35.47
N SER A 296 26.36 -17.00 34.98
CA SER A 296 25.69 -18.04 35.81
C SER A 296 26.40 -19.38 35.86
N ASN A 297 27.40 -19.56 34.96
CA ASN A 297 28.10 -20.82 34.73
C ASN A 297 27.14 -22.03 34.59
N SER A 298 26.00 -21.78 33.94
CA SER A 298 24.93 -22.77 33.76
C SER A 298 24.61 -22.94 32.28
N GLU A 299 24.21 -24.16 31.88
CA GLU A 299 23.77 -24.46 30.53
C GLU A 299 22.49 -23.66 30.19
N LYS A 300 22.44 -23.10 28.98
CA LYS A 300 21.34 -22.33 28.43
C LYS A 300 20.94 -22.88 27.06
N THR A 301 19.68 -22.87 26.79
CA THR A 301 19.16 -23.16 25.44
C THR A 301 18.89 -21.84 24.71
N ILE A 302 19.55 -21.65 23.57
CA ILE A 302 19.32 -20.51 22.66
C ILE A 302 18.43 -20.99 21.54
N ILE A 303 17.26 -20.35 21.36
CA ILE A 303 16.28 -20.70 20.32
C ILE A 303 16.26 -19.57 19.32
N TYR A 304 16.44 -19.90 18.05
CA TYR A 304 16.28 -19.00 16.91
C TYR A 304 14.99 -19.35 16.16
N MET A 305 14.08 -18.39 16.05
CA MET A 305 12.82 -18.55 15.32
C MET A 305 12.59 -17.34 14.43
N THR A 306 12.28 -17.58 13.16
CA THR A 306 11.88 -16.50 12.24
C THR A 306 10.37 -16.49 12.13
N VAL A 307 9.77 -15.33 12.40
CA VAL A 307 8.32 -15.13 12.41
C VAL A 307 7.93 -13.89 11.59
N SER A 308 6.67 -13.74 11.27
CA SER A 308 6.15 -12.48 10.73
C SER A 308 6.12 -11.42 11.83
N SER A 309 6.45 -10.16 11.52
CA SER A 309 6.53 -9.08 12.53
C SER A 309 5.22 -8.86 13.29
N ASN A 310 4.07 -9.18 12.69
CA ASN A 310 2.77 -9.14 13.36
C ASN A 310 2.54 -10.26 14.38
N GLU A 311 3.34 -11.34 14.33
CA GLU A 311 3.25 -12.49 15.26
C GLU A 311 4.20 -12.34 16.45
N VAL A 312 5.15 -11.40 16.38
CA VAL A 312 6.17 -11.19 17.42
C VAL A 312 5.53 -10.99 18.82
N ALA A 313 4.50 -10.16 18.90
CA ALA A 313 3.84 -9.89 20.18
C ALA A 313 3.17 -11.13 20.80
N ASP A 314 2.61 -12.01 19.98
CA ASP A 314 1.99 -13.25 20.44
C ASP A 314 3.05 -14.28 20.81
N VAL A 315 4.15 -14.35 20.05
CA VAL A 315 5.32 -15.21 20.37
C VAL A 315 5.94 -14.79 21.68
N VAL A 316 6.22 -13.49 21.88
CA VAL A 316 6.80 -12.96 23.12
C VAL A 316 5.89 -13.24 24.31
N ARG A 317 4.56 -13.07 24.15
CA ARG A 317 3.59 -13.37 25.22
C ARG A 317 3.62 -14.84 25.61
N LEU A 318 3.66 -15.75 24.63
CA LEU A 318 3.74 -17.19 24.90
C LEU A 318 5.03 -17.55 25.62
N ILE A 319 6.17 -16.98 25.21
CA ILE A 319 7.47 -17.21 25.86
C ILE A 319 7.38 -16.77 27.33
N GLN A 320 6.88 -15.57 27.60
CA GLN A 320 6.75 -15.04 28.98
C GLN A 320 5.78 -15.84 29.86
N GLN A 321 4.79 -16.53 29.27
CA GLN A 321 3.89 -17.42 29.99
C GLN A 321 4.58 -18.72 30.42
N VAL A 322 5.57 -19.19 29.68
CA VAL A 322 6.30 -20.44 29.95
C VAL A 322 7.55 -20.16 30.78
N ASP A 323 8.29 -19.11 30.46
CA ASP A 323 9.49 -18.67 31.17
C ASP A 323 9.52 -17.15 31.27
N GLU A 324 9.10 -16.62 32.43
CA GLU A 324 9.08 -15.19 32.72
C GLU A 324 10.50 -14.58 32.71
N ARG A 325 11.54 -15.40 32.94
CA ARG A 325 12.95 -14.97 33.01
C ARG A 325 13.69 -15.17 31.68
N ALA A 326 13.03 -15.65 30.63
CA ALA A 326 13.65 -15.79 29.33
C ALA A 326 14.15 -14.44 28.80
N PHE A 327 15.39 -14.41 28.30
CA PHE A 327 15.89 -13.25 27.59
C PHE A 327 15.49 -13.34 26.11
N ILE A 328 14.79 -12.33 25.62
CA ILE A 328 14.24 -12.28 24.27
C ILE A 328 14.83 -11.12 23.52
N ASN A 329 15.49 -11.41 22.39
CA ASN A 329 15.97 -10.41 21.45
C ASN A 329 15.21 -10.53 20.14
N VAL A 330 14.69 -9.41 19.64
CA VAL A 330 13.94 -9.35 18.38
C VAL A 330 14.67 -8.43 17.42
N SER A 331 15.02 -8.95 16.23
CA SER A 331 15.69 -8.21 15.17
C SER A 331 14.90 -8.30 13.87
N ASP A 332 14.73 -7.15 13.21
CA ASP A 332 14.09 -7.09 11.91
C ASP A 332 15.00 -7.71 10.83
N LEU A 333 14.43 -8.59 10.01
CA LEU A 333 15.15 -9.22 8.91
C LEU A 333 14.83 -8.51 7.59
N ARG A 334 15.87 -8.12 6.87
CA ARG A 334 15.71 -7.53 5.53
C ARG A 334 15.15 -8.53 4.53
N GLN A 335 15.67 -9.75 4.52
CA GLN A 335 15.30 -10.81 3.58
C GLN A 335 15.45 -12.18 4.25
N VAL A 336 14.58 -13.11 3.86
CA VAL A 336 14.65 -14.53 4.26
C VAL A 336 14.60 -15.37 3.00
N PHE A 337 15.60 -16.20 2.79
CA PHE A 337 15.67 -17.16 1.70
C PHE A 337 15.37 -18.56 2.24
N GLY A 338 14.64 -19.36 1.49
CA GLY A 338 14.27 -20.72 1.87
C GLY A 338 12.75 -20.90 2.06
N LYS A 339 12.36 -22.05 2.62
CA LYS A 339 10.94 -22.36 2.87
C LYS A 339 10.48 -21.62 4.12
N PHE A 340 9.77 -20.51 3.95
CA PHE A 340 9.09 -19.78 5.01
C PHE A 340 7.59 -19.90 4.81
N TYR A 341 6.86 -20.27 5.87
CA TYR A 341 5.41 -20.34 5.81
C TYR A 341 4.81 -18.93 5.80
N ILE A 342 4.12 -18.61 4.74
CA ILE A 342 3.31 -17.39 4.64
C ILE A 342 1.85 -17.85 4.69
N ARG A 343 1.08 -17.37 5.65
CA ARG A 343 -0.37 -17.67 5.71
C ARG A 343 -1.01 -17.26 4.38
N PRO A 344 -1.67 -18.18 3.66
CA PRO A 344 -2.41 -17.83 2.46
C PRO A 344 -3.46 -16.75 2.76
N ILE A 345 -3.64 -15.83 1.84
CA ILE A 345 -4.75 -14.88 1.87
C ILE A 345 -6.01 -15.68 1.57
N LYS A 346 -6.77 -16.03 2.62
CA LYS A 346 -8.05 -16.76 2.50
C LYS A 346 -9.17 -15.80 2.16
#